data_3eaa05b6a9d9388c7a26d64cb3a9f319
#
_entry.id   3eaa05b6a9d9388c7a26d64cb3a9f319
#
_cell.length_a   1.000
_cell.length_b   1.000
_cell.length_c   1.000
_cell.angle_alpha   90.00
_cell.angle_beta   90.00
_cell.angle_gamma   90.00
#
_symmetry.space_group_name_H-M   'P 1'
#
loop_
_entity.id
_entity.type
_entity.pdbx_description
1 polymer ?
#
loop_
_entity_poly.entity_id
_entity_poly.type
_entity_poly.pdbx_seq_one_letter_code
_entity_poly.pdbx_strand_id
1 'polypeptide(L)'
;SALAVYRRGNGRCGEESVFTVNALRCVGVPARQVYAPKWSHCDDNHAWVEIWCDGSWYFLGACEPEEILNKGWFTNASSRAMMVHSRVFDTMIPEGEVIGKDGMVTMLNELKRYARTKEITVSVKDSHGKPAEGAEVSFEVLNYSEYAPIAELKTDSLGKVCLTTGLGSIHISARM
;
A
#
# COMPACT_ATOMS: atom_id res chain seq x y z
N SER A 1 -1.60 -7.68 18.49
CA SER A 1 -1.08 -6.41 19.02
C SER A 1 0.42 -6.51 19.26
N ALA A 2 1.14 -5.38 19.31
CA ALA A 2 2.58 -5.33 19.58
C ALA A 2 2.96 -6.09 20.88
N LEU A 3 2.18 -5.91 21.95
CA LEU A 3 2.40 -6.61 23.20
C LEU A 3 2.24 -8.14 23.06
N ALA A 4 1.31 -8.60 22.22
CA ALA A 4 1.13 -10.04 22.00
C ALA A 4 2.32 -10.64 21.25
N VAL A 5 2.88 -9.92 20.27
CA VAL A 5 4.11 -10.33 19.54
C VAL A 5 5.28 -10.41 20.51
N TYR A 6 5.47 -9.38 21.33
CA TYR A 6 6.51 -9.35 22.36
C TYR A 6 6.44 -10.57 23.29
N ARG A 7 5.24 -10.89 23.82
CA ARG A 7 5.05 -12.01 24.75
C ARG A 7 5.24 -13.37 24.10
N ARG A 8 4.88 -13.51 22.82
CA ARG A 8 5.03 -14.78 22.08
C ARG A 8 6.44 -14.99 21.54
N GLY A 9 7.20 -13.89 21.31
CA GLY A 9 8.52 -13.92 20.69
C GLY A 9 8.48 -14.25 19.18
N ASN A 10 7.29 -14.22 18.55
CA ASN A 10 7.13 -14.44 17.12
C ASN A 10 5.86 -13.77 16.57
N GLY A 11 5.80 -13.61 15.25
CA GLY A 11 4.67 -13.06 14.52
C GLY A 11 4.84 -13.25 13.03
N ARG A 12 3.81 -12.92 12.25
CA ARG A 12 3.92 -12.73 10.81
C ARG A 12 4.45 -11.32 10.50
N CYS A 13 4.88 -11.09 9.26
CA CYS A 13 5.42 -9.81 8.80
C CYS A 13 4.58 -8.59 9.24
N GLY A 14 3.24 -8.67 9.12
CA GLY A 14 2.35 -7.60 9.55
C GLY A 14 2.33 -7.39 11.08
N GLU A 15 2.41 -8.45 11.87
CA GLU A 15 2.41 -8.38 13.34
C GLU A 15 3.75 -7.87 13.86
N GLU A 16 4.86 -8.37 13.32
CA GLU A 16 6.21 -7.95 13.72
C GLU A 16 6.51 -6.52 13.27
N SER A 17 6.03 -6.10 12.09
CA SER A 17 6.12 -4.70 11.65
C SER A 17 5.39 -3.76 12.61
N VAL A 18 4.18 -4.12 13.10
CA VAL A 18 3.47 -3.33 14.12
C VAL A 18 4.27 -3.27 15.41
N PHE A 19 4.87 -4.38 15.84
CA PHE A 19 5.72 -4.39 17.03
C PHE A 19 6.93 -3.47 16.86
N THR A 20 7.65 -3.59 15.74
CA THR A 20 8.84 -2.78 15.43
C THR A 20 8.51 -1.29 15.35
N VAL A 21 7.41 -0.91 14.69
CA VAL A 21 6.95 0.50 14.65
C VAL A 21 6.69 1.03 16.05
N ASN A 22 6.01 0.26 16.92
CA ASN A 22 5.76 0.67 18.31
C ASN A 22 7.07 0.82 19.10
N ALA A 23 7.99 -0.11 18.98
CA ALA A 23 9.28 -0.06 19.66
C ALA A 23 10.11 1.17 19.24
N LEU A 24 10.19 1.44 17.95
CA LEU A 24 10.88 2.62 17.39
C LEU A 24 10.26 3.93 17.88
N ARG A 25 8.93 4.02 17.86
CA ARG A 25 8.23 5.21 18.36
C ARG A 25 8.42 5.43 19.87
N CYS A 26 8.52 4.36 20.66
CA CYS A 26 8.82 4.47 22.08
C CYS A 26 10.18 5.11 22.38
N VAL A 27 11.14 5.00 21.48
CA VAL A 27 12.47 5.64 21.60
C VAL A 27 12.60 6.92 20.77
N GLY A 28 11.48 7.46 20.30
CA GLY A 28 11.43 8.77 19.59
C GLY A 28 11.77 8.70 18.10
N VAL A 29 11.87 7.51 17.50
CA VAL A 29 12.09 7.37 16.06
C VAL A 29 10.76 7.36 15.33
N PRO A 30 10.46 8.35 14.44
CA PRO A 30 9.27 8.31 13.63
C PRO A 30 9.30 7.09 12.70
N ALA A 31 8.29 6.25 12.79
CA ALA A 31 8.21 5.01 12.04
C ALA A 31 6.77 4.74 11.60
N ARG A 32 6.61 4.01 10.50
CA ARG A 32 5.32 3.55 10.00
C ARG A 32 5.42 2.18 9.37
N GLN A 33 4.30 1.49 9.37
CA GLN A 33 4.17 0.24 8.65
C GLN A 33 3.79 0.53 7.19
N VAL A 34 4.39 -0.21 6.26
CA VAL A 34 4.03 -0.22 4.84
C VAL A 34 3.70 -1.63 4.38
N TYR A 35 2.85 -1.72 3.34
CA TYR A 35 2.30 -2.95 2.81
C TYR A 35 2.45 -3.02 1.30
N ALA A 36 2.84 -4.17 0.80
CA ALA A 36 2.46 -4.64 -0.52
C ALA A 36 1.23 -5.54 -0.32
N PRO A 37 0.00 -5.07 -0.62
CA PRO A 37 -1.21 -5.80 -0.26
C PRO A 37 -1.33 -7.11 -1.00
N LYS A 38 -0.82 -7.15 -2.22
CA LYS A 38 -0.78 -8.31 -3.11
C LYS A 38 0.41 -8.19 -4.04
N TRP A 39 1.19 -9.26 -4.16
CA TRP A 39 2.19 -9.37 -5.22
C TRP A 39 1.53 -9.77 -6.54
N SER A 40 1.98 -9.21 -7.65
CA SER A 40 1.56 -9.59 -9.00
C SER A 40 2.40 -10.72 -9.60
N HIS A 41 3.47 -11.10 -8.95
CA HIS A 41 4.44 -12.08 -9.42
C HIS A 41 4.51 -13.35 -8.57
N CYS A 42 3.79 -13.39 -7.45
CA CYS A 42 3.62 -14.58 -6.61
C CYS A 42 2.39 -14.42 -5.72
N ASP A 43 1.86 -15.55 -5.26
CA ASP A 43 0.71 -15.61 -4.36
C ASP A 43 1.15 -15.27 -2.94
N ASP A 44 1.10 -14.02 -2.57
CA ASP A 44 1.30 -13.55 -1.19
C ASP A 44 1.16 -12.01 -1.11
N ASN A 45 1.46 -11.51 0.06
CA ASN A 45 1.60 -10.10 0.43
C ASN A 45 2.84 -9.93 1.31
N HIS A 46 3.20 -8.69 1.63
CA HIS A 46 4.24 -8.43 2.61
C HIS A 46 4.00 -7.12 3.35
N ALA A 47 4.51 -7.03 4.58
CA ALA A 47 4.53 -5.82 5.38
C ALA A 47 5.92 -5.63 5.99
N TRP A 48 6.37 -4.39 6.01
CA TRP A 48 7.66 -3.99 6.59
C TRP A 48 7.56 -2.62 7.23
N VAL A 49 8.67 -2.04 7.61
CA VAL A 49 8.73 -0.78 8.34
C VAL A 49 9.45 0.28 7.53
N GLU A 50 8.98 1.50 7.56
CA GLU A 50 9.74 2.70 7.20
C GLU A 50 10.02 3.54 8.44
N ILE A 51 11.22 4.11 8.51
CA ILE A 51 11.65 5.10 9.50
C ILE A 51 11.97 6.42 8.83
N TRP A 52 11.67 7.52 9.50
CA TRP A 52 12.07 8.86 9.07
C TRP A 52 13.38 9.25 9.69
N CYS A 53 14.38 9.53 8.88
CA CYS A 53 15.72 9.95 9.29
C CYS A 53 16.28 10.91 8.25
N ASP A 54 16.96 11.96 8.69
CA ASP A 54 17.65 12.93 7.83
C ASP A 54 16.80 13.47 6.66
N GLY A 55 15.51 13.75 6.93
CA GLY A 55 14.60 14.31 5.94
C GLY A 55 14.07 13.31 4.90
N SER A 56 14.22 12.01 5.13
CA SER A 56 13.80 10.97 4.19
C SER A 56 13.24 9.72 4.89
N TRP A 57 12.42 8.97 4.17
CA TRP A 57 11.97 7.64 4.60
C TRP A 57 12.93 6.56 4.13
N TYR A 58 13.32 5.68 5.04
CA TYR A 58 14.15 4.51 4.80
C TYR A 58 13.41 3.27 5.26
N PHE A 59 13.55 2.15 4.54
CA PHE A 59 12.88 0.92 4.94
C PHE A 59 13.81 -0.09 5.60
N LEU A 60 13.21 -0.97 6.41
CA LEU A 60 13.84 -2.16 6.99
C LEU A 60 12.80 -3.29 7.11
N GLY A 61 13.27 -4.53 7.05
CA GLY A 61 12.46 -5.70 7.38
C GLY A 61 12.29 -5.81 8.89
N ALA A 62 11.09 -6.15 9.36
CA ALA A 62 10.82 -6.33 10.77
C ALA A 62 11.14 -7.75 11.25
N CYS A 63 10.91 -8.75 10.39
CA CYS A 63 11.14 -10.15 10.70
C CYS A 63 12.61 -10.54 10.53
N GLU A 64 13.27 -9.96 9.54
CA GLU A 64 14.64 -10.24 9.14
C GLU A 64 15.36 -8.94 8.76
N PRO A 65 15.76 -8.14 9.76
CA PRO A 65 16.44 -6.88 9.50
C PRO A 65 17.85 -7.14 8.93
N GLU A 66 18.22 -6.33 7.96
CA GLU A 66 19.59 -6.30 7.42
C GLU A 66 20.45 -5.29 8.21
N GLU A 67 21.77 -5.37 8.06
CA GLU A 67 22.71 -4.45 8.73
C GLU A 67 22.60 -2.99 8.26
N ILE A 68 22.01 -2.77 7.07
CA ILE A 68 21.84 -1.44 6.47
C ILE A 68 20.40 -1.21 6.07
N LEU A 69 19.97 0.06 6.16
CA LEU A 69 18.64 0.48 5.70
C LEU A 69 18.50 0.35 4.17
N ASN A 70 17.26 0.33 3.70
CA ASN A 70 16.89 0.17 2.28
C ASN A 70 17.37 -1.16 1.68
N LYS A 71 17.52 -2.18 2.50
CA LYS A 71 17.86 -3.54 2.11
C LYS A 71 16.94 -4.54 2.81
N GLY A 72 16.58 -5.59 2.11
CA GLY A 72 15.78 -6.70 2.59
C GLY A 72 15.63 -7.74 1.49
N TRP A 73 15.25 -8.97 1.83
CA TRP A 73 15.00 -10.03 0.84
C TRP A 73 13.93 -9.59 -0.18
N PHE A 74 12.98 -8.75 0.26
CA PHE A 74 11.88 -8.24 -0.56
C PHE A 74 12.27 -7.05 -1.47
N THR A 75 13.52 -6.59 -1.47
CA THR A 75 13.96 -5.45 -2.31
C THR A 75 13.65 -5.68 -3.79
N ASN A 76 13.96 -6.86 -4.32
CA ASN A 76 13.63 -7.21 -5.70
C ASN A 76 12.12 -7.40 -5.92
N ALA A 77 11.40 -7.93 -4.94
CA ALA A 77 9.96 -8.11 -5.01
C ALA A 77 9.24 -6.75 -5.01
N SER A 78 9.63 -5.82 -4.12
CA SER A 78 9.05 -4.48 -4.04
C SER A 78 9.34 -3.62 -5.27
N SER A 79 10.48 -3.81 -5.94
CA SER A 79 10.80 -3.10 -7.19
C SER A 79 9.88 -3.48 -8.37
N ARG A 80 9.13 -4.56 -8.25
CA ARG A 80 8.13 -5.05 -9.21
C ARG A 80 6.70 -4.98 -8.68
N ALA A 81 6.51 -4.37 -7.51
CA ALA A 81 5.19 -4.24 -6.91
C ALA A 81 4.26 -3.40 -7.79
N MET A 82 2.99 -3.76 -7.78
CA MET A 82 1.93 -2.98 -8.41
C MET A 82 1.36 -1.93 -7.46
N MET A 83 1.47 -2.15 -6.15
CA MET A 83 1.08 -1.25 -5.08
C MET A 83 1.93 -1.47 -3.84
N VAL A 84 2.33 -0.37 -3.21
CA VAL A 84 2.85 -0.30 -1.84
C VAL A 84 2.16 0.87 -1.17
N HIS A 85 1.59 0.67 0.01
CA HIS A 85 0.87 1.72 0.73
C HIS A 85 1.20 1.78 2.21
N SER A 86 1.02 2.96 2.80
CA SER A 86 0.98 3.17 4.25
C SER A 86 -0.46 3.43 4.71
N ARG A 87 -0.68 3.41 6.03
CA ARG A 87 -1.97 3.73 6.66
C ARG A 87 -1.81 4.89 7.64
N VAL A 88 -2.68 5.87 7.49
CA VAL A 88 -2.78 7.03 8.38
C VAL A 88 -4.04 6.88 9.22
N PHE A 89 -3.90 6.93 10.54
CA PHE A 89 -4.98 6.83 11.54
C PHE A 89 -5.25 8.20 12.16
N ASP A 90 -5.44 9.21 11.32
CA ASP A 90 -5.59 10.60 11.76
C ASP A 90 -6.60 11.35 10.86
N THR A 91 -7.10 12.46 11.37
CA THR A 91 -7.86 13.46 10.62
C THR A 91 -6.95 14.34 9.75
N MET A 92 -5.71 14.55 10.17
CA MET A 92 -4.68 15.23 9.36
C MET A 92 -4.01 14.20 8.43
N ILE A 93 -4.34 14.26 7.15
CA ILE A 93 -3.78 13.38 6.14
C ILE A 93 -2.56 14.07 5.51
N PRO A 94 -1.36 13.46 5.56
CA PRO A 94 -0.19 13.98 4.88
C PRO A 94 -0.43 14.11 3.37
N GLU A 95 0.36 14.95 2.71
CA GLU A 95 0.38 15.00 1.25
C GLU A 95 0.70 13.62 0.67
N GLY A 96 -0.05 13.22 -0.36
CA GLY A 96 0.13 11.94 -1.01
C GLY A 96 -1.11 11.51 -1.80
N GLU A 97 -0.94 10.50 -2.61
CA GLU A 97 -2.03 9.91 -3.38
C GLU A 97 -2.83 8.96 -2.49
N VAL A 98 -4.09 9.32 -2.24
CA VAL A 98 -5.03 8.48 -1.49
C VAL A 98 -5.53 7.36 -2.40
N ILE A 99 -5.35 6.11 -1.97
CA ILE A 99 -5.77 4.90 -2.72
C ILE A 99 -6.94 4.15 -2.08
N GLY A 100 -7.41 4.63 -0.95
CA GLY A 100 -8.56 4.06 -0.25
C GLY A 100 -8.77 4.73 1.10
N LYS A 101 -10.00 4.62 1.60
CA LYS A 101 -10.40 5.12 2.92
C LYS A 101 -11.38 4.15 3.55
N ASP A 102 -11.10 3.76 4.78
CA ASP A 102 -11.97 2.90 5.59
C ASP A 102 -12.12 3.52 6.99
N GLY A 103 -13.27 4.13 7.23
CA GLY A 103 -13.55 4.88 8.45
C GLY A 103 -12.51 5.98 8.70
N MET A 104 -11.75 5.83 9.78
CA MET A 104 -10.67 6.76 10.17
C MET A 104 -9.32 6.43 9.52
N VAL A 105 -9.23 5.35 8.77
CA VAL A 105 -8.00 4.91 8.14
C VAL A 105 -7.94 5.43 6.71
N THR A 106 -6.88 6.17 6.38
CA THR A 106 -6.57 6.58 5.01
C THR A 106 -5.34 5.83 4.52
N MET A 107 -5.43 5.23 3.34
CA MET A 107 -4.32 4.54 2.69
C MET A 107 -3.65 5.47 1.69
N LEU A 108 -2.33 5.63 1.82
CA LEU A 108 -1.50 6.48 0.96
C LEU A 108 -0.58 5.62 0.09
N ASN A 109 -0.51 5.95 -1.18
CA ASN A 109 0.37 5.29 -2.15
C ASN A 109 1.83 5.66 -1.91
N GLU A 110 2.64 4.67 -1.61
CA GLU A 110 4.07 4.81 -1.36
C GLU A 110 4.95 4.18 -2.45
N LEU A 111 4.32 3.67 -3.50
CA LEU A 111 4.97 2.84 -4.52
C LEU A 111 6.17 3.50 -5.21
N LYS A 112 6.12 4.82 -5.43
CA LYS A 112 7.19 5.58 -6.11
C LYS A 112 8.57 5.46 -5.44
N ARG A 113 8.62 5.09 -4.15
CA ARG A 113 9.88 4.85 -3.43
C ARG A 113 10.48 3.47 -3.69
N TYR A 114 9.70 2.54 -4.23
CA TYR A 114 10.08 1.13 -4.38
C TYR A 114 10.21 0.70 -5.83
N ALA A 115 9.29 1.15 -6.68
CA ALA A 115 9.16 0.64 -8.05
C ALA A 115 9.04 1.77 -9.07
N ARG A 116 9.32 1.42 -10.33
CA ARG A 116 8.96 2.27 -11.46
C ARG A 116 7.44 2.28 -11.62
N THR A 117 6.88 3.45 -11.85
CA THR A 117 5.43 3.65 -11.86
C THR A 117 4.93 4.20 -13.18
N LYS A 118 3.64 4.01 -13.42
CA LYS A 118 2.84 4.68 -14.44
C LYS A 118 1.53 5.17 -13.82
N GLU A 119 0.97 6.23 -14.35
CA GLU A 119 -0.37 6.68 -14.02
C GLU A 119 -1.38 6.06 -15.00
N ILE A 120 -2.49 5.60 -14.48
CA ILE A 120 -3.62 5.07 -15.25
C ILE A 120 -4.83 5.95 -14.96
N THR A 121 -5.47 6.46 -16.00
CA THR A 121 -6.76 7.14 -15.91
C THR A 121 -7.86 6.23 -16.46
N VAL A 122 -8.89 5.99 -15.66
CA VAL A 122 -10.08 5.23 -16.03
C VAL A 122 -11.25 6.19 -16.19
N SER A 123 -12.03 6.02 -17.25
CA SER A 123 -13.26 6.77 -17.48
C SER A 123 -14.44 5.82 -17.52
N VAL A 124 -15.40 6.03 -16.62
CA VAL A 124 -16.62 5.23 -16.51
C VAL A 124 -17.80 6.01 -17.04
N LYS A 125 -18.62 5.36 -17.84
CA LYS A 125 -19.87 5.92 -18.40
C LYS A 125 -21.03 4.98 -18.10
N ASP A 126 -22.21 5.57 -17.94
CA ASP A 126 -23.47 4.83 -17.84
C ASP A 126 -23.90 4.23 -19.21
N SER A 127 -25.00 3.51 -19.22
CA SER A 127 -25.59 2.90 -20.42
C SER A 127 -26.02 3.91 -21.49
N HIS A 128 -26.13 5.20 -21.14
CA HIS A 128 -26.47 6.31 -22.06
C HIS A 128 -25.24 7.09 -22.51
N GLY A 129 -24.02 6.65 -22.14
CA GLY A 129 -22.76 7.28 -22.50
C GLY A 129 -22.42 8.53 -21.68
N LYS A 130 -23.15 8.83 -20.61
CA LYS A 130 -22.87 9.95 -19.71
C LYS A 130 -21.80 9.56 -18.69
N PRO A 131 -20.98 10.51 -18.20
CA PRO A 131 -20.06 10.28 -17.10
C PRO A 131 -20.77 9.68 -15.88
N ALA A 132 -20.22 8.61 -15.33
CA ALA A 132 -20.73 7.95 -14.14
C ALA A 132 -19.97 8.47 -12.90
N GLU A 133 -20.53 9.48 -12.22
CA GLU A 133 -19.98 9.99 -10.97
C GLU A 133 -20.19 9.01 -9.84
N GLY A 134 -19.19 8.82 -8.96
CA GLY A 134 -19.26 7.96 -7.78
C GLY A 134 -19.22 6.46 -8.09
N ALA A 135 -18.98 6.05 -9.34
CA ALA A 135 -18.78 4.65 -9.68
C ALA A 135 -17.55 4.10 -8.95
N GLU A 136 -17.70 2.94 -8.32
CA GLU A 136 -16.59 2.25 -7.65
C GLU A 136 -15.72 1.56 -8.70
N VAL A 137 -14.43 1.90 -8.73
CA VAL A 137 -13.44 1.30 -9.62
C VAL A 137 -12.44 0.52 -8.78
N SER A 138 -12.37 -0.78 -9.02
CA SER A 138 -11.40 -1.67 -8.40
C SER A 138 -10.23 -1.91 -9.35
N PHE A 139 -9.03 -1.69 -8.85
CA PHE A 139 -7.76 -2.00 -9.52
C PHE A 139 -7.21 -3.27 -8.89
N GLU A 140 -7.01 -4.31 -9.70
CA GLU A 140 -6.82 -5.67 -9.20
C GLU A 140 -5.61 -6.34 -9.85
N VAL A 141 -4.96 -7.23 -9.11
CA VAL A 141 -3.92 -8.12 -9.61
C VAL A 141 -4.33 -9.57 -9.39
N LEU A 142 -3.83 -10.48 -10.23
CA LEU A 142 -4.03 -11.91 -10.03
C LEU A 142 -3.18 -12.37 -8.84
N ASN A 143 -3.82 -12.92 -7.81
CA ASN A 143 -3.16 -13.42 -6.60
C ASN A 143 -4.03 -14.52 -5.99
N TYR A 144 -3.48 -15.69 -5.70
CA TYR A 144 -4.22 -16.90 -5.29
C TYR A 144 -5.35 -17.30 -6.27
N SER A 145 -5.07 -17.17 -7.59
CA SER A 145 -6.04 -17.47 -8.66
C SER A 145 -7.30 -16.60 -8.66
N GLU A 146 -7.28 -15.47 -7.97
CA GLU A 146 -8.37 -14.49 -7.90
C GLU A 146 -7.89 -13.10 -8.31
N TYR A 147 -8.78 -12.28 -8.86
CA TYR A 147 -8.54 -10.86 -9.02
C TYR A 147 -8.72 -10.17 -7.69
N ALA A 148 -7.59 -9.85 -7.05
CA ALA A 148 -7.55 -9.26 -5.71
C ALA A 148 -7.28 -7.75 -5.79
N PRO A 149 -8.09 -6.90 -5.13
CA PRO A 149 -7.94 -5.45 -5.20
C PRO A 149 -6.64 -4.99 -4.53
N ILE A 150 -5.98 -4.04 -5.19
CA ILE A 150 -4.83 -3.29 -4.68
C ILE A 150 -5.17 -1.82 -4.42
N ALA A 151 -6.26 -1.32 -5.01
CA ALA A 151 -6.87 -0.03 -4.73
C ALA A 151 -8.34 -0.04 -5.14
N GLU A 152 -9.19 0.66 -4.39
CA GLU A 152 -10.61 0.86 -4.68
C GLU A 152 -10.93 2.35 -4.56
N LEU A 153 -11.31 2.96 -5.67
CA LEU A 153 -11.51 4.40 -5.78
C LEU A 153 -12.86 4.71 -6.42
N LYS A 154 -13.34 5.92 -6.19
CA LYS A 154 -14.58 6.42 -6.82
C LYS A 154 -14.27 7.44 -7.91
N THR A 155 -15.05 7.39 -8.97
CA THR A 155 -14.97 8.37 -10.05
C THR A 155 -15.45 9.74 -9.59
N ASP A 156 -14.84 10.78 -10.15
CA ASP A 156 -15.23 12.19 -10.00
C ASP A 156 -16.49 12.53 -10.80
N SER A 157 -16.89 13.82 -10.80
CA SER A 157 -18.03 14.35 -11.54
C SER A 157 -17.91 14.22 -13.07
N LEU A 158 -16.70 13.95 -13.58
CA LEU A 158 -16.43 13.68 -14.99
C LEU A 158 -16.40 12.18 -15.30
N GLY A 159 -16.75 11.33 -14.31
CA GLY A 159 -16.68 9.88 -14.43
C GLY A 159 -15.25 9.34 -14.50
N LYS A 160 -14.26 10.08 -13.97
CA LYS A 160 -12.85 9.72 -14.09
C LYS A 160 -12.24 9.40 -12.71
N VAL A 161 -11.27 8.51 -12.74
CA VAL A 161 -10.40 8.21 -11.60
C VAL A 161 -8.98 7.92 -12.08
N CYS A 162 -7.98 8.33 -11.29
CA CYS A 162 -6.57 8.12 -11.60
C CYS A 162 -5.92 7.27 -10.51
N LEU A 163 -4.97 6.41 -10.90
CA LEU A 163 -4.14 5.65 -9.98
C LEU A 163 -2.70 5.56 -10.50
N THR A 164 -1.74 5.85 -9.63
CA THR A 164 -0.33 5.52 -9.87
C THR A 164 -0.07 4.07 -9.46
N THR A 165 0.38 3.25 -10.41
CA THR A 165 0.65 1.82 -10.20
C THR A 165 1.97 1.38 -10.82
N GLY A 166 2.41 0.16 -10.55
CA GLY A 166 3.60 -0.46 -11.17
C GLY A 166 3.42 -0.74 -12.67
N LEU A 167 4.49 -1.21 -13.32
CA LEU A 167 4.53 -1.44 -14.77
C LEU A 167 4.01 -2.83 -15.18
N GLY A 168 3.29 -3.53 -14.32
CA GLY A 168 2.74 -4.86 -14.61
C GLY A 168 1.35 -4.83 -15.26
N SER A 169 0.78 -6.03 -15.41
CA SER A 169 -0.61 -6.22 -15.81
C SER A 169 -1.55 -5.92 -14.65
N ILE A 170 -2.66 -5.29 -14.95
CA ILE A 170 -3.69 -4.94 -13.98
C ILE A 170 -5.07 -5.25 -14.59
N HIS A 171 -5.95 -5.82 -13.80
CA HIS A 171 -7.36 -5.93 -14.11
C HIS A 171 -8.10 -4.74 -13.50
N ILE A 172 -9.08 -4.22 -14.21
CA ILE A 172 -9.87 -3.07 -13.76
C ILE A 172 -11.34 -3.43 -13.92
N SER A 173 -12.08 -3.35 -12.82
CA SER A 173 -13.53 -3.49 -12.81
C SER A 173 -14.19 -2.22 -12.29
N ALA A 174 -15.41 -1.94 -12.76
CA ALA A 174 -16.19 -0.80 -12.31
C ALA A 174 -17.64 -1.19 -12.05
N ARG A 175 -18.22 -0.66 -10.98
CA ARG A 175 -19.64 -0.86 -10.63
C ARG A 175 -20.29 0.45 -10.17
N MET A 176 -21.60 0.56 -10.44
CA MET A 176 -22.48 1.65 -9.98
C MET A 176 -23.20 1.21 -8.72
#